data_b846ccd88ba60ffecf4a84d2c2542cd1
#
_entry.id   b846ccd88ba60ffecf4a84d2c2542cd1
#
_cell.length_a   1.000
_cell.length_b   1.000
_cell.length_c   1.000
_cell.angle_alpha   90.00
_cell.angle_beta   90.00
_cell.angle_gamma   90.00
#
_symmetry.space_group_name_H-M   'P 1'
#
loop_
_entity.id
_entity.type
_entity.pdbx_description
1 polymer ?
#
loop_
_entity_poly.entity_id
_entity_poly.type
_entity_poly.pdbx_seq_one_letter_code
_entity_poly.pdbx_strand_id
1 'polypeptide(L)'
;NHDDVVDHASLQAAVMTPVCLDESISSLQMAKQAIALGSCKYVNIKPGRVGGLSTAIAIHDLCAEHGIPCWVGGMLESSTGSAICTALATLPNFTYAADIFPSSRYYTTDLSSPAMELEMLDGIPHVRAFSTLPEPDPARLEAATLATTIIQ
;
A
#
# COMPACT_ATOMS: atom_id res chain seq x y z
N ASN A 1 -3.62 -18.87 10.27
CA ASN A 1 -4.54 -18.20 9.35
C ASN A 1 -4.17 -16.72 9.25
N HIS A 2 -4.11 -16.15 8.05
CA HIS A 2 -3.72 -14.74 7.83
C HIS A 2 -4.66 -13.73 8.50
N ASP A 3 -5.91 -14.10 8.76
CA ASP A 3 -6.92 -13.23 9.39
C ASP A 3 -6.92 -13.30 10.92
N ASP A 4 -6.13 -14.21 11.51
CA ASP A 4 -6.17 -14.46 12.94
C ASP A 4 -5.14 -13.63 13.70
N VAL A 5 -5.51 -12.43 14.09
CA VAL A 5 -4.63 -11.53 14.86
C VAL A 5 -4.35 -12.05 16.27
N VAL A 6 -5.17 -12.96 16.83
CA VAL A 6 -4.94 -13.58 18.14
C VAL A 6 -3.79 -14.58 18.07
N ASP A 7 -3.79 -15.46 17.05
CA ASP A 7 -2.70 -16.40 16.82
C ASP A 7 -1.40 -15.66 16.43
N HIS A 8 -1.49 -14.56 15.70
CA HIS A 8 -0.33 -13.70 15.41
C HIS A 8 0.26 -13.09 16.70
N ALA A 9 -0.55 -12.72 17.68
CA ALA A 9 -0.05 -12.24 18.97
C ALA A 9 0.72 -13.35 19.71
N SER A 10 0.19 -14.57 19.72
CA SER A 10 0.87 -15.74 20.28
C SER A 10 2.19 -16.03 19.56
N LEU A 11 2.20 -15.95 18.23
CA LEU A 11 3.41 -16.11 17.43
C LEU A 11 4.43 -15.02 17.74
N GLN A 12 4.04 -13.75 17.74
CA GLN A 12 4.95 -12.64 18.03
C GLN A 12 5.55 -12.74 19.44
N ALA A 13 4.80 -13.24 20.41
CA ALA A 13 5.31 -13.47 21.76
C ALA A 13 6.34 -14.63 21.82
N ALA A 14 6.23 -15.60 20.93
CA ALA A 14 7.10 -16.78 20.88
C ALA A 14 8.39 -16.59 20.05
N VAL A 15 8.45 -15.56 19.19
CA VAL A 15 9.61 -15.32 18.30
C VAL A 15 10.21 -13.94 18.54
N MET A 16 11.53 -13.86 18.38
CA MET A 16 12.25 -12.57 18.42
C MET A 16 12.15 -11.81 17.10
N THR A 17 11.93 -12.51 16.00
CA THR A 17 11.78 -11.90 14.68
C THR A 17 10.50 -11.08 14.63
N PRO A 18 10.56 -9.80 14.23
CA PRO A 18 9.37 -8.97 14.10
C PRO A 18 8.39 -9.55 13.07
N VAL A 19 7.14 -9.76 13.48
CA VAL A 19 6.05 -10.13 12.59
C VAL A 19 5.52 -8.88 11.91
N CYS A 20 5.37 -8.93 10.59
CA CYS A 20 4.70 -7.90 9.80
C CYS A 20 3.32 -8.39 9.40
N LEU A 21 2.28 -7.63 9.71
CA LEU A 21 0.92 -7.92 9.25
C LEU A 21 0.59 -7.19 7.96
N ASP A 22 -0.02 -7.91 7.04
CA ASP A 22 -0.47 -7.45 5.74
C ASP A 22 -1.99 -7.68 5.59
N GLU A 23 -2.42 -8.83 5.13
CA GLU A 23 -3.83 -9.14 4.82
C GLU A 23 -4.76 -9.01 6.03
N SER A 24 -4.26 -9.28 7.23
CA SER A 24 -5.01 -9.12 8.48
C SER A 24 -5.44 -7.67 8.72
N ILE A 25 -4.71 -6.69 8.18
CA ILE A 25 -4.99 -5.27 8.36
C ILE A 25 -5.89 -4.79 7.23
N SER A 26 -7.17 -5.09 7.33
CA SER A 26 -8.19 -4.72 6.35
C SER A 26 -8.95 -3.43 6.68
N SER A 27 -8.75 -2.88 7.89
CA SER A 27 -9.43 -1.67 8.36
C SER A 27 -8.68 -1.02 9.52
N LEU A 28 -9.04 0.23 9.84
CA LEU A 28 -8.54 0.90 11.05
C LEU A 28 -8.90 0.12 12.33
N GLN A 29 -10.08 -0.53 12.36
CA GLN A 29 -10.49 -1.33 13.52
C GLN A 29 -9.60 -2.56 13.69
N MET A 30 -9.27 -3.25 12.61
CA MET A 30 -8.35 -4.40 12.67
C MET A 30 -6.95 -3.98 13.11
N ALA A 31 -6.47 -2.83 12.64
CA ALA A 31 -5.19 -2.28 13.10
C ALA A 31 -5.19 -2.01 14.63
N LYS A 32 -6.25 -1.39 15.16
CA LYS A 32 -6.41 -1.18 16.61
C LYS A 32 -6.38 -2.48 17.40
N GLN A 33 -7.07 -3.52 16.91
CA GLN A 33 -7.10 -4.82 17.59
C GLN A 33 -5.73 -5.50 17.56
N ALA A 34 -5.06 -5.51 16.39
CA ALA A 34 -3.73 -6.10 16.24
C ALA A 34 -2.69 -5.43 17.16
N ILE A 35 -2.74 -4.11 17.27
CA ILE A 35 -1.86 -3.33 18.13
C ILE A 35 -2.16 -3.63 19.60
N ALA A 36 -3.42 -3.61 20.01
CA ALA A 36 -3.83 -3.88 21.39
C ALA A 36 -3.44 -5.28 21.86
N LEU A 37 -3.44 -6.27 20.97
CA LEU A 37 -3.04 -7.65 21.25
C LEU A 37 -1.52 -7.86 21.17
N GLY A 38 -0.77 -6.92 20.59
CA GLY A 38 0.66 -7.10 20.32
C GLY A 38 0.95 -8.10 19.19
N SER A 39 0.07 -8.17 18.21
CA SER A 39 0.10 -9.18 17.13
C SER A 39 1.23 -8.98 16.13
N CYS A 40 1.86 -7.80 16.12
CA CYS A 40 2.90 -7.47 15.16
C CYS A 40 3.87 -6.41 15.68
N LYS A 41 4.98 -6.26 14.96
CA LYS A 41 5.98 -5.19 15.14
C LYS A 41 6.11 -4.31 13.90
N TYR A 42 5.46 -4.68 12.80
CA TYR A 42 5.41 -3.95 11.54
C TYR A 42 4.03 -4.08 10.91
N VAL A 43 3.63 -3.08 10.14
CA VAL A 43 2.38 -3.11 9.37
C VAL A 43 2.66 -2.72 7.92
N ASN A 44 2.22 -3.57 7.00
CA ASN A 44 2.12 -3.25 5.59
C ASN A 44 0.77 -2.59 5.30
N ILE A 45 0.79 -1.39 4.77
CA ILE A 45 -0.42 -0.63 4.46
C ILE A 45 -0.61 -0.57 2.95
N LYS A 46 -1.74 -1.11 2.48
CA LYS A 46 -2.15 -1.05 1.08
C LYS A 46 -3.46 -0.26 0.98
N PRO A 47 -3.47 0.95 0.41
CA PRO A 47 -4.67 1.79 0.35
C PRO A 47 -5.89 1.07 -0.24
N GLY A 48 -5.70 0.27 -1.29
CA GLY A 48 -6.77 -0.53 -1.90
C GLY A 48 -7.38 -1.57 -0.97
N ARG A 49 -6.60 -2.16 -0.07
CA ARG A 49 -7.07 -3.16 0.90
C ARG A 49 -7.81 -2.54 2.07
N VAL A 50 -7.34 -1.42 2.57
CA VAL A 50 -7.87 -0.81 3.80
C VAL A 50 -9.04 0.14 3.57
N GLY A 51 -9.49 0.30 2.32
CA GLY A 51 -10.65 1.13 1.98
C GLY A 51 -10.30 2.58 1.61
N GLY A 52 -9.08 2.85 1.16
CA GLY A 52 -8.67 4.12 0.59
C GLY A 52 -7.62 4.88 1.39
N LEU A 53 -7.27 6.07 0.86
CA LEU A 53 -6.16 6.87 1.36
C LEU A 53 -6.39 7.40 2.79
N SER A 54 -7.60 7.86 3.10
CA SER A 54 -7.91 8.38 4.44
C SER A 54 -7.73 7.33 5.53
N THR A 55 -8.17 6.08 5.26
CA THR A 55 -7.98 4.96 6.19
C THR A 55 -6.50 4.57 6.29
N ALA A 56 -5.78 4.59 5.17
CA ALA A 56 -4.34 4.29 5.16
C ALA A 56 -3.55 5.28 6.02
N ILE A 57 -3.85 6.58 5.92
CA ILE A 57 -3.23 7.63 6.76
C ILE A 57 -3.61 7.41 8.24
N ALA A 58 -4.88 7.13 8.54
CA ALA A 58 -5.30 6.90 9.92
C ALA A 58 -4.62 5.66 10.56
N ILE A 59 -4.35 4.61 9.78
CA ILE A 59 -3.59 3.45 10.25
C ILE A 59 -2.12 3.81 10.44
N HIS A 60 -1.52 4.57 9.51
CA HIS A 60 -0.15 5.07 9.62
C HIS A 60 0.04 5.88 10.92
N ASP A 61 -0.85 6.84 11.20
CA ASP A 61 -0.79 7.69 12.37
C ASP A 61 -0.97 6.88 13.67
N LEU A 62 -1.93 5.97 13.68
CA LEU A 62 -2.12 5.04 14.81
C LEU A 62 -0.86 4.20 15.08
N CYS A 63 -0.25 3.67 14.04
CA CYS A 63 1.00 2.90 14.17
C CYS A 63 2.15 3.78 14.69
N ALA A 64 2.26 5.02 14.23
CA ALA A 64 3.25 5.98 14.69
C ALA A 64 3.09 6.28 16.19
N GLU A 65 1.85 6.51 16.66
CA GLU A 65 1.53 6.72 18.09
C GLU A 65 1.98 5.54 18.98
N HIS A 66 1.99 4.31 18.44
CA HIS A 66 2.37 3.10 19.16
C HIS A 66 3.81 2.63 18.87
N GLY A 67 4.60 3.42 18.12
CA GLY A 67 5.99 3.08 17.78
C GLY A 67 6.12 1.86 16.87
N ILE A 68 5.09 1.56 16.07
CA ILE A 68 5.09 0.46 15.10
C ILE A 68 5.39 1.03 13.71
N PRO A 69 6.56 0.74 13.15
CA PRO A 69 6.90 1.22 11.82
C PRO A 69 6.06 0.54 10.74
N CYS A 70 5.86 1.27 9.64
CA CYS A 70 5.06 0.83 8.50
C CYS A 70 5.86 0.85 7.21
N TRP A 71 5.30 0.24 6.18
CA TRP A 71 5.71 0.38 4.78
C TRP A 71 4.50 0.29 3.87
N VAL A 72 4.60 0.92 2.71
CA VAL A 72 3.52 0.91 1.71
C VAL A 72 3.67 -0.32 0.84
N GLY A 73 2.66 -1.17 0.82
CA GLY A 73 2.55 -2.28 -0.10
C GLY A 73 1.81 -1.88 -1.37
N GLY A 74 2.32 -2.34 -2.52
CA GLY A 74 1.66 -2.23 -3.80
C GLY A 74 0.72 -3.40 -4.07
N MET A 75 -0.14 -3.19 -5.04
CA MET A 75 -0.98 -4.20 -5.69
C MET A 75 -0.70 -4.17 -7.20
N LEU A 76 -1.68 -4.46 -8.03
CA LEU A 76 -1.56 -4.38 -9.49
C LEU A 76 -2.06 -3.01 -10.00
N GLU A 77 -1.50 -1.93 -9.47
CA GLU A 77 -1.94 -0.58 -9.76
C GLU A 77 -1.57 -0.12 -11.18
N SER A 78 -2.41 0.76 -11.74
CA SER A 78 -1.99 1.68 -12.80
C SER A 78 -1.06 2.75 -12.23
N SER A 79 -0.45 3.57 -13.09
CA SER A 79 0.41 4.68 -12.65
C SER A 79 -0.30 5.68 -11.74
N THR A 80 -1.61 5.87 -11.87
CA THR A 80 -2.40 6.69 -10.93
C THR A 80 -2.37 6.09 -9.53
N GLY A 81 -2.64 4.78 -9.39
CA GLY A 81 -2.61 4.09 -8.10
C GLY A 81 -1.20 4.05 -7.51
N SER A 82 -0.20 3.74 -8.32
CA SER A 82 1.21 3.75 -7.89
C SER A 82 1.68 5.14 -7.44
N ALA A 83 1.22 6.21 -8.09
CA ALA A 83 1.53 7.58 -7.69
C ALA A 83 0.93 7.93 -6.32
N ILE A 84 -0.30 7.49 -6.05
CA ILE A 84 -0.93 7.64 -4.72
C ILE A 84 -0.13 6.87 -3.66
N CYS A 85 0.26 5.63 -3.94
CA CYS A 85 1.09 4.84 -3.04
C CYS A 85 2.45 5.49 -2.79
N THR A 86 3.08 6.06 -3.83
CA THR A 86 4.37 6.75 -3.72
C THR A 86 4.24 8.02 -2.86
N ALA A 87 3.18 8.81 -3.07
CA ALA A 87 2.92 9.98 -2.24
C ALA A 87 2.69 9.58 -0.77
N LEU A 88 1.91 8.53 -0.52
CA LEU A 88 1.70 8.00 0.82
C LEU A 88 3.01 7.56 1.49
N ALA A 89 3.91 6.92 0.74
CA ALA A 89 5.19 6.44 1.24
C ALA A 89 6.15 7.55 1.71
N THR A 90 5.86 8.83 1.42
CA THR A 90 6.64 9.96 1.93
C THR A 90 6.31 10.35 3.37
N LEU A 91 5.28 9.78 3.99
CA LEU A 91 4.95 10.07 5.39
C LEU A 91 5.99 9.46 6.35
N PRO A 92 6.24 10.10 7.51
CA PRO A 92 7.42 9.82 8.34
C PRO A 92 7.52 8.40 8.90
N ASN A 93 6.40 7.74 9.20
CA ASN A 93 6.41 6.40 9.80
C ASN A 93 6.54 5.26 8.78
N PHE A 94 6.58 5.57 7.49
CA PHE A 94 6.95 4.61 6.45
C PHE A 94 8.48 4.52 6.37
N THR A 95 9.05 3.66 7.19
CA THR A 95 10.51 3.58 7.40
C THR A 95 11.19 2.46 6.61
N TYR A 96 10.41 1.62 5.92
CA TYR A 96 10.90 0.58 5.02
C TYR A 96 10.67 0.96 3.56
N ALA A 97 11.49 0.38 2.69
CA ALA A 97 11.30 0.49 1.25
C ALA A 97 9.90 -0.01 0.86
N ALA A 98 9.19 0.79 0.08
CA ALA A 98 7.86 0.44 -0.39
C ALA A 98 7.91 -0.62 -1.50
N ASP A 99 6.88 -1.44 -1.59
CA ASP A 99 6.68 -2.39 -2.70
C ASP A 99 5.84 -1.71 -3.79
N ILE A 100 6.45 -0.72 -4.46
CA ILE A 100 5.81 0.07 -5.52
C ILE A 100 6.59 -0.12 -6.82
N PHE A 101 5.89 -0.50 -7.88
CA PHE A 101 6.48 -0.75 -9.18
C PHE A 101 5.72 -0.05 -10.30
N PRO A 102 6.40 0.26 -11.42
CA PRO A 102 5.73 0.62 -12.66
C PRO A 102 4.74 -0.45 -13.10
N SER A 103 3.60 -0.05 -13.63
CA SER A 103 2.56 -0.95 -14.13
C SER A 103 3.04 -1.85 -15.28
N SER A 104 4.11 -1.46 -15.98
CA SER A 104 4.78 -2.25 -17.03
C SER A 104 5.30 -3.61 -16.54
N ARG A 105 5.39 -3.80 -15.21
CA ARG A 105 5.66 -5.12 -14.61
C ARG A 105 4.50 -6.10 -14.80
N TYR A 106 3.28 -5.60 -14.96
CA TYR A 106 2.06 -6.40 -14.97
C TYR A 106 1.26 -6.27 -16.27
N TYR A 107 1.33 -5.11 -16.91
CA TYR A 107 0.49 -4.74 -18.04
C TYR A 107 1.34 -4.30 -19.22
N THR A 108 0.89 -4.60 -20.42
CA THR A 108 1.53 -4.16 -21.66
C THR A 108 1.39 -2.64 -21.86
N THR A 109 0.27 -2.08 -21.41
CA THR A 109 -0.04 -0.65 -21.54
C THR A 109 -0.65 -0.15 -20.23
N ASP A 110 -0.12 0.95 -19.70
CA ASP A 110 -0.72 1.62 -18.54
C ASP A 110 -2.01 2.33 -18.93
N LEU A 111 -2.99 2.33 -18.02
CA LEU A 111 -4.26 3.05 -18.21
C LEU A 111 -4.13 4.56 -17.98
N SER A 112 -3.00 5.02 -17.47
CA SER A 112 -2.77 6.41 -17.08
C SER A 112 -1.62 7.04 -17.84
N SER A 113 -1.58 8.37 -17.88
CA SER A 113 -0.49 9.14 -18.47
C SER A 113 -0.12 10.34 -17.57
N PRO A 114 1.18 10.62 -17.34
CA PRO A 114 2.32 9.80 -17.75
C PRO A 114 2.40 8.47 -17.00
N ALA A 115 3.03 7.47 -17.61
CA ALA A 115 3.30 6.20 -16.93
C ALA A 115 4.42 6.38 -15.88
N MET A 116 4.34 5.62 -14.79
CA MET A 116 5.44 5.55 -13.81
C MET A 116 6.60 4.76 -14.40
N GLU A 117 7.80 5.26 -14.19
CA GLU A 117 9.03 4.60 -14.62
C GLU A 117 9.95 4.31 -13.44
N LEU A 118 10.80 3.30 -13.61
CA LEU A 118 11.84 2.97 -12.65
C LEU A 118 13.10 3.77 -12.98
N GLU A 119 13.60 4.49 -12.01
CA GLU A 119 14.87 5.21 -12.11
C GLU A 119 15.95 4.49 -11.31
N MET A 120 17.19 4.52 -11.81
CA MET A 120 18.34 3.98 -11.09
C MET A 120 19.14 5.14 -10.48
N LEU A 121 19.21 5.19 -9.14
CA LEU A 121 20.03 6.12 -8.39
C LEU A 121 21.11 5.32 -7.66
N ASP A 122 22.37 5.55 -7.99
CA ASP A 122 23.52 4.85 -7.40
C ASP A 122 23.42 3.31 -7.44
N GLY A 123 22.83 2.79 -8.52
CA GLY A 123 22.60 1.35 -8.71
C GLY A 123 21.40 0.78 -7.94
N ILE A 124 20.63 1.61 -7.26
CA ILE A 124 19.42 1.22 -6.53
C ILE A 124 18.18 1.65 -7.33
N PRO A 125 17.21 0.74 -7.54
CA PRO A 125 15.98 1.09 -8.24
C PRO A 125 15.08 1.98 -7.35
N HIS A 126 14.56 3.06 -7.94
CA HIS A 126 13.64 4.00 -7.30
C HIS A 126 12.46 4.30 -8.21
N VAL A 127 11.35 4.68 -7.58
CA VAL A 127 10.25 5.37 -8.24
C VAL A 127 10.18 6.80 -7.71
N ARG A 128 9.89 7.75 -8.59
CA ARG A 128 9.79 9.16 -8.22
C ARG A 128 8.33 9.53 -7.93
N ALA A 129 8.12 10.29 -6.86
CA ALA A 129 6.80 10.88 -6.62
C ALA A 129 6.45 11.88 -7.72
N PHE A 130 5.22 11.82 -8.22
CA PHE A 130 4.70 12.76 -9.19
C PHE A 130 4.33 14.09 -8.51
N SER A 131 4.59 15.20 -9.18
CA SER A 131 4.11 16.53 -8.76
C SER A 131 2.61 16.70 -9.01
N THR A 132 2.07 15.97 -9.99
CA THR A 132 0.65 15.92 -10.33
C THR A 132 0.30 14.47 -10.61
N LEU A 133 -0.83 14.00 -10.10
CA LEU A 133 -1.26 12.62 -10.34
C LEU A 133 -1.40 12.33 -11.84
N PRO A 134 -0.90 11.19 -12.32
CA PRO A 134 -1.19 10.72 -13.67
C PRO A 134 -2.69 10.58 -13.88
N GLU A 135 -3.20 11.09 -15.00
CA GLU A 135 -4.61 11.00 -15.33
C GLU A 135 -4.92 9.73 -16.14
N PRO A 136 -6.09 9.11 -15.94
CA PRO A 136 -6.54 8.03 -16.82
C PRO A 136 -6.63 8.52 -18.27
N ASP A 137 -6.07 7.75 -19.19
CA ASP A 137 -6.21 7.99 -20.63
C ASP A 137 -7.59 7.48 -21.09
N PRO A 138 -8.50 8.35 -21.57
CA PRO A 138 -9.87 7.96 -21.89
C PRO A 138 -9.94 6.85 -22.96
N ALA A 139 -9.09 6.90 -23.97
CA ALA A 139 -9.10 5.90 -25.05
C ALA A 139 -8.61 4.54 -24.57
N ARG A 140 -7.58 4.51 -23.74
CA ARG A 140 -7.07 3.26 -23.13
C ARG A 140 -8.07 2.69 -22.14
N LEU A 141 -8.72 3.55 -21.35
CA LEU A 141 -9.75 3.14 -20.40
C LEU A 141 -10.95 2.53 -21.14
N GLU A 142 -11.43 3.18 -22.21
CA GLU A 142 -12.52 2.66 -23.04
C GLU A 142 -12.16 1.28 -23.65
N ALA A 143 -10.96 1.17 -24.22
CA ALA A 143 -10.48 -0.08 -24.82
C ALA A 143 -10.36 -1.24 -23.81
N ALA A 144 -10.08 -0.94 -22.52
CA ALA A 144 -9.96 -1.93 -21.47
C ALA A 144 -11.28 -2.20 -20.71
N THR A 145 -12.33 -1.42 -20.97
CA THR A 145 -13.62 -1.52 -20.25
C THR A 145 -14.41 -2.72 -20.74
N LEU A 146 -14.70 -3.65 -19.83
CA LEU A 146 -15.53 -4.83 -20.10
C LEU A 146 -17.01 -4.60 -19.78
N ALA A 147 -17.30 -3.78 -18.78
CA ALA A 147 -18.66 -3.45 -18.35
C ALA A 147 -18.70 -2.10 -17.63
N THR A 148 -19.81 -1.40 -17.75
CA THR A 148 -20.06 -0.13 -17.04
C THR A 148 -21.37 -0.25 -16.25
N THR A 149 -21.33 0.14 -14.97
CA THR A 149 -22.52 0.26 -14.12
C THR A 149 -22.64 1.71 -13.63
N ILE A 150 -23.78 2.33 -13.87
CA ILE A 150 -24.09 3.67 -13.36
C ILE A 150 -24.77 3.51 -12.01
N ILE A 151 -24.16 4.05 -10.97
CA ILE A 151 -24.73 4.11 -9.62
C ILE A 151 -25.41 5.47 -9.49
N GLN A 152 -26.71 5.48 -9.20
CA GLN A 152 -27.52 6.68 -8.97
C GLN A 152 -27.58 7.00 -7.48
#